data_bedebaff406c85eb81c350349009935b
#
_entry.id   bedebaff406c85eb81c350349009935b
#
_cell.length_a   1.000
_cell.length_b   1.000
_cell.length_c   1.000
_cell.angle_alpha   90.00
_cell.angle_beta   90.00
_cell.angle_gamma   90.00
#
_symmetry.space_group_name_H-M   'P 1'
#
loop_
_entity.id
_entity.type
_entity.pdbx_description
1 polymer ?
#
loop_
_entity_poly.entity_id
_entity_poly.type
_entity_poly.pdbx_seq_one_letter_code
_entity_poly.pdbx_strand_id
1 'polypeptide(L)'
;MLRVTASAQALSCRLILGSGDRYGSRAEHAAFGRRQVTTRVRARAPLRLGLAGGGTDVSPFCDLHGGFVLNAAIDKYAYAMIDPIAPGQLELLATDQQQSHAGAAEEKISLSEPLKLHKGVYNRIVQDFRGGEPLSIRLTTFSEAPAGSGLGSSSTLVVAMIKAFVEFLNLPLGEYEIARLAYDIERVDVGLAGGRQDQYSATFGGVNFMEFYADERVVVNPLRIKNWILTEFEASLVLYFTGVSRHSAEVISEQRRNVETNVQSSIDASFSIKREAVAMKEALLKGDFAALAA
;
A
#
# COMPACT_ATOMS: atom_id res chain seq x y z
N MET A 1 10.04 -21.34 -6.27
CA MET A 1 9.19 -21.02 -7.42
C MET A 1 8.11 -20.05 -6.96
N LEU A 2 8.20 -18.78 -7.33
CA LEU A 2 7.22 -17.74 -6.97
C LEU A 2 6.13 -17.73 -8.03
N ARG A 3 4.89 -17.96 -7.65
CA ARG A 3 3.75 -17.81 -8.57
C ARG A 3 3.27 -16.36 -8.59
N VAL A 4 3.26 -15.73 -9.75
CA VAL A 4 2.54 -14.50 -10.00
C VAL A 4 1.11 -14.89 -10.35
N THR A 5 0.17 -14.78 -9.43
CA THR A 5 -1.22 -15.07 -9.70
C THR A 5 -1.94 -13.79 -10.10
N ALA A 6 -2.32 -13.70 -11.36
CA ALA A 6 -3.33 -12.75 -11.81
C ALA A 6 -4.70 -13.33 -11.45
N SER A 7 -5.24 -13.02 -10.27
CA SER A 7 -6.62 -13.36 -9.95
C SER A 7 -7.56 -12.35 -10.60
N ALA A 8 -8.03 -12.68 -11.82
CA ALA A 8 -9.18 -12.01 -12.39
C ALA A 8 -10.45 -12.57 -11.72
N GLN A 9 -10.87 -11.97 -10.62
CA GLN A 9 -12.25 -12.14 -10.14
C GLN A 9 -13.12 -11.10 -10.84
N ALA A 10 -13.86 -11.55 -11.84
CA ALA A 10 -14.95 -10.79 -12.43
C ALA A 10 -16.07 -10.64 -11.39
N LEU A 11 -16.14 -9.49 -10.74
CA LEU A 11 -17.32 -9.05 -10.02
C LEU A 11 -18.28 -8.44 -11.03
N SER A 12 -19.43 -9.09 -11.20
CA SER A 12 -20.56 -8.58 -11.95
C SER A 12 -21.05 -7.27 -11.34
N CYS A 13 -20.68 -6.16 -11.92
CA CYS A 13 -21.18 -4.85 -11.53
C CYS A 13 -22.40 -4.52 -12.39
N ARG A 14 -23.61 -4.52 -11.81
CA ARG A 14 -24.77 -3.88 -12.39
C ARG A 14 -24.58 -2.37 -12.31
N LEU A 15 -24.41 -1.73 -13.46
CA LEU A 15 -24.49 -0.28 -13.55
C LEU A 15 -25.91 0.19 -13.20
N ILE A 16 -26.03 0.88 -12.07
CA ILE A 16 -27.17 1.78 -11.81
C ILE A 16 -26.65 3.20 -12.08
N LEU A 17 -27.04 3.76 -13.22
CA LEU A 17 -26.86 5.16 -13.53
C LEU A 17 -27.81 5.99 -12.67
N GLY A 18 -27.30 6.57 -11.60
CA GLY A 18 -27.95 7.57 -10.78
C GLY A 18 -27.21 8.90 -10.92
N SER A 19 -27.92 9.91 -11.39
CA SER A 19 -27.50 11.29 -11.60
C SER A 19 -26.86 11.92 -10.36
N GLY A 20 -25.83 12.76 -10.63
CA GLY A 20 -24.99 13.43 -9.66
C GLY A 20 -25.71 14.24 -8.60
N ASP A 21 -25.07 14.35 -7.43
CA ASP A 21 -24.87 15.63 -6.74
C ASP A 21 -24.05 15.46 -5.46
N ARG A 22 -23.04 16.34 -5.33
CA ARG A 22 -22.46 16.90 -4.10
C ARG A 22 -21.77 15.99 -3.09
N TYR A 23 -20.50 16.26 -2.95
CA TYR A 23 -19.73 16.00 -1.74
C TYR A 23 -20.52 16.45 -0.48
N GLY A 24 -21.01 15.50 0.27
CA GLY A 24 -21.63 15.69 1.57
C GLY A 24 -20.59 16.15 2.60
N SER A 25 -20.97 17.13 3.40
CA SER A 25 -20.18 17.69 4.48
C SER A 25 -19.81 16.62 5.53
N ARG A 26 -18.66 16.81 6.21
CA ARG A 26 -18.14 15.97 7.32
C ARG A 26 -19.16 15.50 8.37
N ALA A 27 -20.33 16.11 8.43
CA ALA A 27 -21.39 15.81 9.40
C ALA A 27 -22.24 14.57 9.08
N GLU A 28 -22.25 14.08 7.83
CA GLU A 28 -23.07 12.92 7.44
C GLU A 28 -22.46 11.55 7.72
N HIS A 29 -21.14 11.49 7.99
CA HIS A 29 -20.45 10.23 8.30
C HIS A 29 -20.68 9.75 9.75
N ALA A 30 -21.21 10.57 10.63
CA ALA A 30 -21.40 10.25 12.06
C ALA A 30 -22.61 9.35 12.38
N ALA A 31 -23.43 8.98 11.40
CA ALA A 31 -24.68 8.25 11.61
C ALA A 31 -24.63 6.74 11.26
N PHE A 32 -23.44 6.18 10.98
CA PHE A 32 -23.32 4.74 10.78
C PHE A 32 -23.43 4.01 12.12
N GLY A 33 -24.56 3.34 12.28
CA GLY A 33 -25.10 2.82 13.51
C GLY A 33 -24.17 1.91 14.32
N ARG A 34 -24.32 2.00 15.64
CA ARG A 34 -23.80 1.11 16.68
C ARG A 34 -24.19 -0.36 16.46
N ARG A 35 -23.63 -1.03 15.46
CA ARG A 35 -23.64 -2.49 15.43
C ARG A 35 -22.42 -2.94 16.24
N GLN A 36 -22.67 -3.65 17.35
CA GLN A 36 -21.61 -4.46 17.96
C GLN A 36 -21.14 -5.48 16.91
N VAL A 37 -19.95 -5.26 16.38
CA VAL A 37 -19.34 -6.20 15.45
C VAL A 37 -18.88 -7.40 16.26
N THR A 38 -19.55 -8.52 16.10
CA THR A 38 -19.25 -9.78 16.81
C THR A 38 -18.46 -10.73 15.95
N THR A 39 -18.18 -10.35 14.70
CA THR A 39 -17.58 -11.24 13.71
C THR A 39 -16.08 -10.98 13.60
N ARG A 40 -15.29 -12.04 13.67
CA ARG A 40 -13.87 -12.03 13.31
C ARG A 40 -13.71 -11.71 11.83
N VAL A 41 -12.77 -10.83 11.51
CA VAL A 41 -12.42 -10.45 10.14
C VAL A 41 -10.97 -10.82 9.84
N ARG A 42 -10.72 -11.26 8.61
CA ARG A 42 -9.37 -11.50 8.09
C ARG A 42 -9.23 -10.86 6.72
N ALA A 43 -8.19 -10.05 6.55
CA ALA A 43 -7.83 -9.45 5.27
C ALA A 43 -6.38 -9.76 4.91
N ARG A 44 -6.06 -9.63 3.62
CA ARG A 44 -4.70 -9.73 3.11
C ARG A 44 -4.44 -8.71 2.02
N ALA A 45 -3.18 -8.35 1.85
CA ALA A 45 -2.70 -7.53 0.74
C ALA A 45 -1.44 -8.16 0.14
N PRO A 46 -1.24 -8.15 -1.19
CA PRO A 46 -0.08 -8.74 -1.83
C PRO A 46 1.15 -7.85 -1.68
N LEU A 47 2.31 -8.47 -1.51
CA LEU A 47 3.61 -7.83 -1.67
C LEU A 47 3.89 -7.58 -3.17
N ARG A 48 4.89 -6.78 -3.47
CA ARG A 48 5.19 -6.37 -4.85
C ARG A 48 6.67 -6.46 -5.21
N LEU A 49 6.95 -6.68 -6.50
CA LEU A 49 8.22 -6.39 -7.14
C LEU A 49 8.13 -5.04 -7.83
N GLY A 50 9.07 -4.13 -7.54
CA GLY A 50 9.28 -2.94 -8.35
C GLY A 50 10.11 -3.34 -9.56
N LEU A 51 9.54 -3.26 -10.76
CA LEU A 51 10.20 -3.66 -11.99
C LEU A 51 11.00 -2.50 -12.58
N ALA A 52 10.40 -1.31 -12.65
CA ALA A 52 11.07 -0.10 -13.13
C ALA A 52 10.43 1.17 -12.54
N GLY A 53 11.15 2.28 -12.60
CA GLY A 53 10.62 3.60 -12.23
C GLY A 53 10.64 3.91 -10.73
N GLY A 54 11.07 2.99 -9.88
CA GLY A 54 11.10 3.18 -8.43
C GLY A 54 11.90 4.42 -8.03
N GLY A 55 11.34 5.21 -7.09
CA GLY A 55 11.88 6.50 -6.67
C GLY A 55 11.30 7.70 -7.44
N THR A 56 10.75 7.52 -8.64
CA THR A 56 10.09 8.61 -9.36
C THR A 56 8.72 8.97 -8.79
N ASP A 57 8.17 8.15 -7.90
CA ASP A 57 6.94 8.33 -7.13
C ASP A 57 7.12 9.13 -5.84
N VAL A 58 8.33 9.64 -5.59
CA VAL A 58 8.70 10.41 -4.39
C VAL A 58 8.57 11.90 -4.65
N SER A 59 7.89 12.64 -3.75
CA SER A 59 7.86 14.10 -3.76
C SER A 59 9.24 14.67 -3.38
N PRO A 60 9.69 15.78 -3.98
CA PRO A 60 8.98 16.64 -4.91
C PRO A 60 9.12 16.23 -6.39
N PHE A 61 9.90 15.20 -6.75
CA PHE A 61 10.14 14.85 -8.16
C PHE A 61 8.83 14.54 -8.90
N CYS A 62 7.97 13.68 -8.33
CA CYS A 62 6.69 13.34 -8.99
C CYS A 62 5.74 14.54 -9.10
N ASP A 63 5.80 15.46 -8.17
CA ASP A 63 4.93 16.64 -8.17
C ASP A 63 5.34 17.65 -9.26
N LEU A 64 6.66 17.78 -9.50
CA LEU A 64 7.21 18.72 -10.48
C LEU A 64 7.24 18.15 -11.91
N HIS A 65 7.52 16.86 -12.03
CA HIS A 65 7.85 16.24 -13.32
C HIS A 65 6.97 15.04 -13.67
N GLY A 66 6.08 14.64 -12.78
CA GLY A 66 5.36 13.37 -12.87
C GLY A 66 6.28 12.18 -12.64
N GLY A 67 5.81 11.15 -11.97
CA GLY A 67 6.51 9.89 -11.73
C GLY A 67 5.85 8.73 -12.45
N PHE A 68 6.63 7.75 -12.92
CA PHE A 68 6.13 6.53 -13.55
C PHE A 68 6.77 5.31 -12.90
N VAL A 69 5.94 4.35 -12.50
CA VAL A 69 6.41 3.09 -11.88
C VAL A 69 5.71 1.90 -12.52
N LEU A 70 6.49 0.91 -12.90
CA LEU A 70 6.02 -0.41 -13.28
C LEU A 70 6.25 -1.38 -12.12
N ASN A 71 5.20 -2.04 -11.67
CA ASN A 71 5.29 -3.04 -10.61
C ASN A 71 4.41 -4.26 -10.88
N ALA A 72 4.72 -5.35 -10.18
CA ALA A 72 3.92 -6.58 -10.20
C ALA A 72 3.69 -7.06 -8.77
N ALA A 73 2.43 -7.30 -8.42
CA ALA A 73 2.10 -8.02 -7.20
C ALA A 73 2.57 -9.48 -7.29
N ILE A 74 3.03 -10.03 -6.18
CA ILE A 74 3.52 -11.42 -6.10
C ILE A 74 2.65 -12.25 -5.16
N ASP A 75 2.76 -13.58 -5.26
CA ASP A 75 2.04 -14.52 -4.39
C ASP A 75 2.72 -14.65 -3.02
N LYS A 76 2.94 -13.50 -2.40
CA LYS A 76 3.34 -13.30 -1.01
C LYS A 76 2.52 -12.18 -0.43
N TYR A 77 2.07 -12.34 0.80
CA TYR A 77 1.07 -11.47 1.39
C TYR A 77 1.46 -10.97 2.77
N ALA A 78 0.92 -9.81 3.13
CA ALA A 78 0.72 -9.44 4.52
C ALA A 78 -0.75 -9.71 4.89
N TYR A 79 -0.95 -10.15 6.11
CA TYR A 79 -2.26 -10.52 6.66
C TYR A 79 -2.58 -9.65 7.87
N ALA A 80 -3.86 -9.32 8.04
CA ALA A 80 -4.39 -8.70 9.24
C ALA A 80 -5.66 -9.40 9.67
N MET A 81 -5.79 -9.65 10.95
CA MET A 81 -7.00 -10.23 11.58
C MET A 81 -7.47 -9.32 12.70
N ILE A 82 -8.78 -9.08 12.77
CA ILE A 82 -9.43 -8.34 13.84
C ILE A 82 -10.39 -9.27 14.57
N ASP A 83 -10.16 -9.43 15.86
CA ASP A 83 -11.04 -10.13 16.78
C ASP A 83 -11.64 -9.12 17.76
N PRO A 84 -12.98 -9.09 17.97
CA PRO A 84 -13.56 -8.39 19.10
C PRO A 84 -13.09 -9.02 20.42
N ILE A 85 -12.72 -8.18 21.39
CA ILE A 85 -12.32 -8.62 22.74
C ILE A 85 -13.13 -7.89 23.82
N ALA A 86 -12.79 -8.13 25.08
CA ALA A 86 -13.49 -7.55 26.20
C ALA A 86 -13.50 -6.01 26.12
N PRO A 87 -14.62 -5.35 26.49
CA PRO A 87 -14.74 -3.90 26.44
C PRO A 87 -13.61 -3.18 27.18
N GLY A 88 -13.14 -2.08 26.59
CA GLY A 88 -12.07 -1.25 27.16
C GLY A 88 -10.65 -1.80 26.94
N GLN A 89 -10.47 -2.90 26.22
CA GLN A 89 -9.16 -3.51 25.95
C GLN A 89 -8.72 -3.33 24.49
N LEU A 90 -7.43 -3.17 24.29
CA LEU A 90 -6.79 -3.20 22.98
C LEU A 90 -5.56 -4.09 23.01
N GLU A 91 -5.46 -4.97 22.01
CA GLU A 91 -4.29 -5.83 21.80
C GLU A 91 -3.82 -5.69 20.35
N LEU A 92 -2.54 -5.38 20.16
CA LEU A 92 -1.87 -5.30 18.86
C LEU A 92 -0.74 -6.33 18.84
N LEU A 93 -0.70 -7.20 17.83
CA LEU A 93 0.27 -8.29 17.72
C LEU A 93 0.85 -8.37 16.31
N ALA A 94 2.18 -8.36 16.19
CA ALA A 94 2.91 -8.71 14.96
C ALA A 94 3.61 -10.04 15.20
N THR A 95 3.02 -11.13 14.70
CA THR A 95 3.46 -12.50 15.04
C THR A 95 4.78 -12.87 14.37
N ASP A 96 5.04 -12.36 13.18
CA ASP A 96 6.31 -12.51 12.46
C ASP A 96 7.49 -11.80 13.13
N GLN A 97 7.22 -10.71 13.86
CA GLN A 97 8.23 -9.91 14.57
C GLN A 97 8.31 -10.25 16.06
N GLN A 98 7.42 -11.09 16.57
CA GLN A 98 7.27 -11.41 18.00
C GLN A 98 7.06 -10.15 18.87
N GLN A 99 6.37 -9.17 18.32
CA GLN A 99 6.07 -7.91 19.00
C GLN A 99 4.59 -7.85 19.38
N SER A 100 4.33 -7.27 20.58
CA SER A 100 2.96 -7.08 21.06
C SER A 100 2.84 -5.79 21.86
N HIS A 101 1.61 -5.27 21.89
CA HIS A 101 1.19 -4.18 22.75
C HIS A 101 -0.21 -4.53 23.28
N ALA A 102 -0.40 -4.44 24.59
CA ALA A 102 -1.69 -4.61 25.23
C ALA A 102 -1.93 -3.46 26.21
N GLY A 103 -3.14 -2.92 26.21
CA GLY A 103 -3.50 -1.78 27.04
C GLY A 103 -4.98 -1.46 27.01
N ALA A 104 -5.35 -0.32 27.56
CA ALA A 104 -6.68 0.22 27.44
C ALA A 104 -6.97 0.65 25.99
N ALA A 105 -8.21 0.46 25.55
CA ALA A 105 -8.68 1.05 24.31
C ALA A 105 -8.91 2.55 24.55
N GLU A 106 -8.10 3.38 23.92
CA GLU A 106 -8.13 4.85 24.05
C GLU A 106 -8.48 5.49 22.71
N GLU A 107 -8.97 6.72 22.74
CA GLU A 107 -9.23 7.52 21.53
C GLU A 107 -7.96 7.70 20.70
N LYS A 108 -6.81 7.90 21.35
CA LYS A 108 -5.51 8.07 20.70
C LYS A 108 -4.39 7.42 21.54
N ILE A 109 -3.68 6.50 20.91
CA ILE A 109 -2.53 5.82 21.51
C ILE A 109 -1.25 6.51 21.07
N SER A 110 -0.26 6.60 21.98
CA SER A 110 1.06 7.14 21.64
C SER A 110 1.74 6.33 20.55
N LEU A 111 2.25 7.01 19.52
CA LEU A 111 2.99 6.42 18.41
C LEU A 111 4.44 6.03 18.78
N SER A 112 4.64 5.48 19.95
CA SER A 112 5.93 4.93 20.39
C SER A 112 6.13 3.50 19.90
N GLU A 113 7.38 3.05 19.81
CA GLU A 113 7.68 1.64 19.60
C GLU A 113 7.24 0.80 20.82
N PRO A 114 6.91 -0.49 20.66
CA PRO A 114 6.79 -1.20 19.37
C PRO A 114 5.46 -0.92 18.65
N LEU A 115 5.36 -1.43 17.41
CA LEU A 115 4.12 -1.46 16.64
C LEU A 115 3.56 -0.08 16.24
N LYS A 116 4.45 0.85 15.92
CA LYS A 116 4.11 2.22 15.56
C LYS A 116 3.09 2.31 14.40
N LEU A 117 3.22 1.45 13.38
CA LEU A 117 2.27 1.38 12.26
C LEU A 117 0.88 0.90 12.69
N HIS A 118 0.80 -0.11 13.55
CA HIS A 118 -0.49 -0.62 14.07
C HIS A 118 -1.21 0.46 14.87
N LYS A 119 -0.47 1.18 15.72
CA LYS A 119 -0.99 2.31 16.49
C LYS A 119 -1.46 3.45 15.59
N GLY A 120 -0.70 3.75 14.52
CA GLY A 120 -1.08 4.75 13.52
C GLY A 120 -2.39 4.41 12.82
N VAL A 121 -2.52 3.17 12.36
CA VAL A 121 -3.77 2.69 11.73
C VAL A 121 -4.94 2.75 12.72
N TYR A 122 -4.77 2.23 13.93
CA TYR A 122 -5.81 2.28 14.96
C TYR A 122 -6.27 3.71 15.23
N ASN A 123 -5.34 4.62 15.49
CA ASN A 123 -5.64 6.02 15.79
C ASN A 123 -6.42 6.69 14.65
N ARG A 124 -5.97 6.49 13.42
CA ARG A 124 -6.62 7.08 12.24
C ARG A 124 -8.04 6.53 12.05
N ILE A 125 -8.24 5.23 12.21
CA ILE A 125 -9.56 4.60 12.10
C ILE A 125 -10.50 5.11 13.20
N VAL A 126 -10.04 5.18 14.44
CA VAL A 126 -10.83 5.72 15.56
C VAL A 126 -11.21 7.18 15.32
N GLN A 127 -10.26 8.00 14.89
CA GLN A 127 -10.48 9.42 14.66
C GLN A 127 -11.44 9.68 13.50
N ASP A 128 -11.17 9.12 12.31
CA ASP A 128 -11.86 9.50 11.07
C ASP A 128 -13.20 8.77 10.90
N PHE A 129 -13.33 7.55 11.43
CA PHE A 129 -14.52 6.71 11.17
C PHE A 129 -15.33 6.35 12.42
N ARG A 130 -14.81 6.68 13.61
CA ARG A 130 -15.51 6.43 14.88
C ARG A 130 -15.78 7.69 15.70
N GLY A 131 -15.35 8.86 15.19
CA GLY A 131 -15.51 10.13 15.92
C GLY A 131 -14.79 10.16 17.26
N GLY A 132 -13.68 9.44 17.40
CA GLY A 132 -12.90 9.30 18.63
C GLY A 132 -13.35 8.17 19.56
N GLU A 133 -14.44 7.44 19.25
CA GLU A 133 -14.91 6.32 20.07
C GLU A 133 -13.95 5.12 19.99
N PRO A 134 -13.31 4.71 21.09
CA PRO A 134 -12.32 3.61 21.09
C PRO A 134 -12.90 2.27 20.63
N LEU A 135 -12.04 1.43 20.03
CA LEU A 135 -12.37 0.08 19.60
C LEU A 135 -11.71 -0.96 20.51
N SER A 136 -12.53 -1.86 21.07
CA SER A 136 -12.06 -2.99 21.88
C SER A 136 -11.81 -4.20 20.96
N ILE A 137 -10.57 -4.32 20.50
CA ILE A 137 -10.16 -5.32 19.50
C ILE A 137 -8.78 -5.92 19.82
N ARG A 138 -8.56 -7.12 19.29
CA ARG A 138 -7.24 -7.68 19.03
C ARG A 138 -6.98 -7.59 17.53
N LEU A 139 -5.93 -6.83 17.16
CA LEU A 139 -5.43 -6.74 15.80
C LEU A 139 -4.15 -7.58 15.69
N THR A 140 -4.22 -8.68 14.98
CA THR A 140 -3.07 -9.58 14.75
C THR A 140 -2.61 -9.47 13.31
N THR A 141 -1.30 -9.33 13.10
CA THR A 141 -0.70 -9.25 11.78
C THR A 141 0.40 -10.28 11.57
N PHE A 142 0.65 -10.58 10.31
CA PHE A 142 1.73 -11.45 9.85
C PHE A 142 2.15 -11.05 8.44
N SER A 143 3.45 -11.03 8.16
CA SER A 143 3.99 -10.82 6.81
C SER A 143 4.81 -12.04 6.36
N GLU A 144 4.61 -12.48 5.10
CA GLU A 144 5.38 -13.58 4.52
C GLU A 144 6.78 -13.16 4.05
N ALA A 145 7.09 -11.86 4.13
CA ALA A 145 8.42 -11.35 3.86
C ALA A 145 8.95 -10.54 5.04
N PRO A 146 10.24 -10.65 5.35
CA PRO A 146 10.83 -9.90 6.45
C PRO A 146 10.77 -8.38 6.19
N ALA A 147 10.71 -7.61 7.26
CA ALA A 147 10.82 -6.16 7.18
C ALA A 147 12.13 -5.76 6.49
N GLY A 148 12.08 -4.73 5.62
CA GLY A 148 13.26 -4.28 4.87
C GLY A 148 13.68 -5.18 3.70
N SER A 149 12.85 -6.15 3.30
CA SER A 149 13.09 -7.01 2.13
C SER A 149 13.07 -6.28 0.79
N GLY A 150 12.63 -5.02 0.74
CA GLY A 150 12.43 -4.27 -0.50
C GLY A 150 11.16 -4.63 -1.27
N LEU A 151 10.29 -5.47 -0.70
CA LEU A 151 9.03 -5.94 -1.30
C LEU A 151 7.80 -5.09 -0.92
N GLY A 152 7.99 -3.92 -0.30
CA GLY A 152 6.91 -3.05 0.15
C GLY A 152 6.17 -3.57 1.40
N SER A 153 6.81 -4.41 2.22
CA SER A 153 6.16 -5.12 3.34
C SER A 153 5.50 -4.21 4.36
N SER A 154 6.09 -3.06 4.69
CA SER A 154 5.51 -2.06 5.61
C SER A 154 4.16 -1.55 5.10
N SER A 155 4.15 -0.99 3.90
CA SER A 155 2.94 -0.43 3.28
C SER A 155 1.88 -1.49 3.01
N THR A 156 2.31 -2.70 2.61
CA THR A 156 1.41 -3.84 2.42
C THR A 156 0.72 -4.23 3.72
N LEU A 157 1.45 -4.18 4.84
CA LEU A 157 0.90 -4.45 6.16
C LEU A 157 -0.16 -3.41 6.55
N VAL A 158 0.12 -2.12 6.31
CA VAL A 158 -0.84 -1.03 6.56
C VAL A 158 -2.09 -1.22 5.72
N VAL A 159 -1.95 -1.52 4.43
CA VAL A 159 -3.10 -1.79 3.54
C VAL A 159 -3.90 -3.01 4.03
N ALA A 160 -3.25 -4.09 4.46
CA ALA A 160 -3.95 -5.26 5.00
C ALA A 160 -4.75 -4.91 6.26
N MET A 161 -4.17 -4.11 7.18
CA MET A 161 -4.88 -3.62 8.37
C MET A 161 -6.07 -2.75 8.01
N ILE A 162 -5.92 -1.79 7.09
CA ILE A 162 -7.03 -0.94 6.64
C ILE A 162 -8.13 -1.77 6.00
N LYS A 163 -7.80 -2.72 5.10
CA LYS A 163 -8.79 -3.65 4.52
C LYS A 163 -9.54 -4.45 5.58
N ALA A 164 -8.85 -4.88 6.64
CA ALA A 164 -9.50 -5.56 7.76
C ALA A 164 -10.48 -4.63 8.49
N PHE A 165 -10.12 -3.36 8.72
CA PHE A 165 -11.03 -2.39 9.33
C PHE A 165 -12.20 -2.00 8.40
N VAL A 166 -11.96 -1.91 7.10
CA VAL A 166 -13.03 -1.66 6.11
C VAL A 166 -14.11 -2.73 6.22
N GLU A 167 -13.73 -3.99 6.25
CA GLU A 167 -14.66 -5.10 6.42
C GLU A 167 -15.27 -5.14 7.83
N PHE A 168 -14.45 -4.94 8.86
CA PHE A 168 -14.88 -5.02 10.25
C PHE A 168 -15.91 -3.94 10.62
N LEU A 169 -15.76 -2.74 10.10
CA LEU A 169 -16.64 -1.59 10.37
C LEU A 169 -17.60 -1.28 9.22
N ASN A 170 -17.53 -2.06 8.13
CA ASN A 170 -18.29 -1.84 6.89
C ASN A 170 -18.13 -0.40 6.37
N LEU A 171 -16.85 0.03 6.21
CA LEU A 171 -16.53 1.38 5.76
C LEU A 171 -16.71 1.50 4.23
N PRO A 172 -17.25 2.61 3.72
CA PRO A 172 -17.48 2.84 2.30
C PRO A 172 -16.21 3.35 1.60
N LEU A 173 -15.09 2.60 1.68
CA LEU A 173 -13.81 2.95 1.07
C LEU A 173 -13.52 2.06 -0.13
N GLY A 174 -13.25 2.66 -1.28
CA GLY A 174 -12.73 1.99 -2.46
C GLY A 174 -11.20 1.90 -2.46
N GLU A 175 -10.64 1.32 -3.54
CA GLU A 175 -9.20 1.05 -3.62
C GLU A 175 -8.36 2.33 -3.54
N TYR A 176 -8.76 3.41 -4.19
CA TYR A 176 -8.01 4.68 -4.16
C TYR A 176 -8.01 5.31 -2.77
N GLU A 177 -9.14 5.28 -2.06
CA GLU A 177 -9.25 5.79 -0.69
C GLU A 177 -8.42 4.95 0.28
N ILE A 178 -8.42 3.62 0.14
CA ILE A 178 -7.60 2.72 0.96
C ILE A 178 -6.10 2.99 0.74
N ALA A 179 -5.67 3.09 -0.52
CA ALA A 179 -4.27 3.36 -0.85
C ALA A 179 -3.82 4.73 -0.34
N ARG A 180 -4.67 5.74 -0.49
CA ARG A 180 -4.43 7.10 0.01
C ARG A 180 -4.36 7.13 1.53
N LEU A 181 -5.32 6.53 2.22
CA LEU A 181 -5.35 6.44 3.67
C LEU A 181 -4.09 5.74 4.20
N ALA A 182 -3.64 4.66 3.54
CA ALA A 182 -2.41 3.97 3.90
C ALA A 182 -1.19 4.88 3.77
N TYR A 183 -1.10 5.65 2.69
CA TYR A 183 -0.05 6.64 2.49
C TYR A 183 -0.05 7.71 3.59
N ASP A 184 -1.20 8.29 3.89
CA ASP A 184 -1.34 9.34 4.90
C ASP A 184 -0.92 8.83 6.29
N ILE A 185 -1.35 7.63 6.67
CA ILE A 185 -0.92 7.01 7.94
C ILE A 185 0.60 6.83 8.00
N GLU A 186 1.21 6.26 6.95
CA GLU A 186 2.65 6.00 6.98
C GLU A 186 3.49 7.28 6.90
N ARG A 187 3.15 8.21 6.01
CA ARG A 187 3.99 9.37 5.68
C ARG A 187 3.69 10.58 6.53
N VAL A 188 2.42 10.82 6.85
CA VAL A 188 1.99 11.99 7.61
C VAL A 188 1.91 11.69 9.10
N ASP A 189 1.14 10.65 9.50
CA ASP A 189 0.89 10.40 10.91
C ASP A 189 2.09 9.76 11.60
N VAL A 190 2.69 8.75 10.98
CA VAL A 190 3.84 8.01 11.53
C VAL A 190 5.17 8.65 11.16
N GLY A 191 5.23 9.39 10.04
CA GLY A 191 6.41 10.14 9.60
C GLY A 191 7.50 9.28 8.97
N LEU A 192 7.17 8.15 8.35
CA LEU A 192 8.13 7.32 7.63
C LEU A 192 8.45 7.90 6.25
N ALA A 193 9.73 7.93 5.87
CA ALA A 193 10.12 8.32 4.52
C ALA A 193 9.72 7.25 3.49
N GLY A 194 9.24 7.67 2.31
CA GLY A 194 8.87 6.75 1.24
C GLY A 194 8.08 7.42 0.12
N GLY A 195 7.95 6.71 -1.00
CA GLY A 195 7.07 7.07 -2.11
C GLY A 195 5.64 6.58 -1.91
N ARG A 196 4.88 6.64 -3.00
CA ARG A 196 3.44 6.31 -3.03
C ARG A 196 3.14 4.93 -3.63
N GLN A 197 4.09 4.31 -4.35
CA GLN A 197 3.84 3.10 -5.15
C GLN A 197 3.36 1.90 -4.32
N ASP A 198 3.88 1.74 -3.10
CA ASP A 198 3.70 0.52 -2.32
C ASP A 198 2.26 0.35 -1.84
N GLN A 199 1.64 1.43 -1.37
CA GLN A 199 0.26 1.44 -0.90
C GLN A 199 -0.72 1.13 -2.06
N TYR A 200 -0.48 1.74 -3.23
CA TYR A 200 -1.31 1.49 -4.41
C TYR A 200 -1.11 0.07 -4.95
N SER A 201 0.14 -0.41 -5.03
CA SER A 201 0.42 -1.79 -5.46
C SER A 201 -0.25 -2.83 -4.56
N ALA A 202 -0.14 -2.68 -3.23
CA ALA A 202 -0.74 -3.58 -2.26
C ALA A 202 -2.28 -3.55 -2.28
N THR A 203 -2.85 -2.40 -2.67
CA THR A 203 -4.31 -2.24 -2.73
C THR A 203 -4.89 -2.85 -4.01
N PHE A 204 -4.31 -2.54 -5.17
CA PHE A 204 -4.82 -2.95 -6.48
C PHE A 204 -4.39 -4.37 -6.89
N GLY A 205 -3.19 -4.80 -6.48
CA GLY A 205 -2.64 -6.08 -6.92
C GLY A 205 -2.36 -6.13 -8.43
N GLY A 206 -1.99 -7.29 -8.96
CA GLY A 206 -1.73 -7.47 -10.40
C GLY A 206 -0.45 -6.79 -10.89
N VAL A 207 -0.37 -6.59 -12.20
CA VAL A 207 0.74 -5.85 -12.84
C VAL A 207 0.22 -4.49 -13.26
N ASN A 208 0.84 -3.42 -12.76
CA ASN A 208 0.37 -2.06 -12.97
C ASN A 208 1.47 -1.14 -13.49
N PHE A 209 1.08 -0.23 -14.38
CA PHE A 209 1.83 0.97 -14.67
C PHE A 209 1.15 2.14 -13.97
N MET A 210 1.85 2.71 -13.00
CA MET A 210 1.33 3.77 -12.15
C MET A 210 1.94 5.10 -12.53
N GLU A 211 1.12 6.15 -12.49
CA GLU A 211 1.50 7.52 -12.77
C GLU A 211 1.22 8.39 -11.55
N PHE A 212 2.19 9.20 -11.15
CA PHE A 212 2.14 10.04 -9.97
C PHE A 212 2.36 11.50 -10.38
N TYR A 213 1.51 12.39 -9.89
CA TYR A 213 1.50 13.81 -10.26
C TYR A 213 1.36 14.72 -9.02
N ALA A 214 1.40 16.03 -9.28
CA ALA A 214 1.06 17.04 -8.29
C ALA A 214 -0.36 16.82 -7.71
N ASP A 215 -0.65 17.51 -6.61
CA ASP A 215 -1.94 17.45 -5.91
C ASP A 215 -2.35 16.03 -5.55
N GLU A 216 -1.34 15.19 -5.26
CA GLU A 216 -1.48 13.80 -4.84
C GLU A 216 -2.26 12.93 -5.84
N ARG A 217 -2.40 13.38 -7.06
CA ARG A 217 -3.05 12.65 -8.12
C ARG A 217 -2.24 11.42 -8.50
N VAL A 218 -2.88 10.26 -8.42
CA VAL A 218 -2.33 8.96 -8.82
C VAL A 218 -3.26 8.32 -9.85
N VAL A 219 -2.68 7.74 -10.90
CA VAL A 219 -3.41 6.94 -11.89
C VAL A 219 -2.81 5.54 -11.87
N VAL A 220 -3.62 4.55 -11.57
CA VAL A 220 -3.24 3.13 -11.64
C VAL A 220 -3.78 2.55 -12.94
N ASN A 221 -2.88 2.10 -13.82
CA ASN A 221 -3.22 1.44 -15.06
C ASN A 221 -2.92 -0.07 -14.95
N PRO A 222 -3.92 -0.92 -14.64
CA PRO A 222 -3.74 -2.37 -14.69
C PRO A 222 -3.41 -2.81 -16.13
N LEU A 223 -2.29 -3.51 -16.31
CA LEU A 223 -1.83 -3.91 -17.62
C LEU A 223 -2.53 -5.18 -18.10
N ARG A 224 -3.11 -5.13 -19.30
CA ARG A 224 -3.70 -6.30 -19.96
C ARG A 224 -2.65 -7.09 -20.72
N ILE A 225 -1.87 -7.86 -19.98
CA ILE A 225 -0.81 -8.70 -20.53
C ILE A 225 -1.40 -10.05 -20.94
N LYS A 226 -1.00 -10.59 -22.09
CA LYS A 226 -1.42 -11.92 -22.52
C LYS A 226 -0.89 -13.00 -21.57
N ASN A 227 -1.69 -14.02 -21.28
CA ASN A 227 -1.32 -15.06 -20.32
C ASN A 227 0.02 -15.74 -20.65
N TRP A 228 0.32 -16.01 -21.91
CA TRP A 228 1.59 -16.62 -22.29
C TRP A 228 2.79 -15.72 -21.95
N ILE A 229 2.65 -14.39 -22.09
CA ILE A 229 3.70 -13.43 -21.71
C ILE A 229 3.89 -13.45 -20.18
N LEU A 230 2.79 -13.44 -19.40
CA LEU A 230 2.87 -13.51 -17.95
C LEU A 230 3.55 -14.79 -17.47
N THR A 231 3.18 -15.94 -18.08
CA THR A 231 3.78 -17.23 -17.74
C THR A 231 5.28 -17.28 -18.06
N GLU A 232 5.68 -16.76 -19.21
CA GLU A 232 7.09 -16.67 -19.61
C GLU A 232 7.86 -15.73 -18.70
N PHE A 233 7.28 -14.56 -18.39
CA PHE A 233 7.87 -13.58 -17.47
C PHE A 233 8.07 -14.18 -16.07
N GLU A 234 7.04 -14.84 -15.53
CA GLU A 234 7.12 -15.54 -14.24
C GLU A 234 8.21 -16.61 -14.23
N ALA A 235 8.29 -17.41 -15.30
CA ALA A 235 9.30 -18.47 -15.43
C ALA A 235 10.74 -17.93 -15.55
N SER A 236 10.89 -16.71 -16.08
CA SER A 236 12.19 -16.05 -16.28
C SER A 236 12.66 -15.25 -15.07
N LEU A 237 11.79 -14.99 -14.09
CA LEU A 237 12.13 -14.20 -12.91
C LEU A 237 12.81 -15.06 -11.83
N VAL A 238 13.93 -14.56 -11.32
CA VAL A 238 14.60 -15.10 -10.13
C VAL A 238 14.64 -14.02 -9.05
N LEU A 239 13.98 -14.26 -7.93
CA LEU A 239 14.05 -13.39 -6.76
C LEU A 239 15.11 -13.92 -5.80
N TYR A 240 16.18 -13.14 -5.61
CA TYR A 240 17.26 -13.46 -4.69
C TYR A 240 17.27 -12.51 -3.51
N PHE A 241 17.14 -13.03 -2.29
CA PHE A 241 17.25 -12.25 -1.06
C PHE A 241 18.69 -12.21 -0.59
N THR A 242 19.29 -11.03 -0.51
CA THR A 242 20.70 -10.83 -0.14
C THR A 242 20.99 -10.99 1.35
N GLY A 243 19.96 -11.18 2.18
CA GLY A 243 20.09 -11.26 3.64
C GLY A 243 20.32 -9.91 4.33
N VAL A 244 20.41 -8.83 3.57
CA VAL A 244 20.64 -7.47 4.12
C VAL A 244 19.37 -6.63 3.95
N SER A 245 18.89 -6.10 5.06
CA SER A 245 17.83 -5.10 5.04
C SER A 245 18.37 -3.79 4.46
N ARG A 246 17.71 -3.24 3.45
CA ARG A 246 18.09 -1.94 2.88
C ARG A 246 17.49 -0.81 3.71
N HIS A 247 18.32 0.18 4.05
CA HIS A 247 17.87 1.44 4.62
C HIS A 247 17.28 2.34 3.51
N SER A 248 16.18 1.90 2.90
CA SER A 248 15.50 2.62 1.82
C SER A 248 15.11 4.06 2.22
N ALA A 249 14.82 4.28 3.49
CA ALA A 249 14.52 5.61 4.02
C ALA A 249 15.67 6.62 3.84
N GLU A 250 16.92 6.20 4.01
CA GLU A 250 18.10 7.07 3.82
C GLU A 250 18.27 7.45 2.35
N VAL A 251 18.17 6.45 1.45
CA VAL A 251 18.27 6.67 0.00
C VAL A 251 17.17 7.61 -0.49
N ILE A 252 15.94 7.39 -0.04
CA ILE A 252 14.80 8.24 -0.39
C ILE A 252 14.97 9.66 0.16
N SER A 253 15.46 9.82 1.38
CA SER A 253 15.69 11.12 1.99
C SER A 253 16.80 11.89 1.26
N GLU A 254 17.86 11.21 0.81
CA GLU A 254 18.92 11.80 -0.01
C GLU A 254 18.40 12.21 -1.39
N GLN A 255 17.65 11.33 -2.07
CA GLN A 255 17.04 11.64 -3.36
C GLN A 255 16.12 12.86 -3.26
N ARG A 256 15.27 12.91 -2.24
CA ARG A 256 14.39 14.06 -1.98
C ARG A 256 15.18 15.34 -1.82
N ARG A 257 16.19 15.36 -0.96
CA ARG A 257 17.07 16.52 -0.74
C ARG A 257 17.74 16.97 -2.03
N ASN A 258 18.26 16.04 -2.85
CA ASN A 258 18.92 16.35 -4.11
C ASN A 258 17.97 17.04 -5.11
N VAL A 259 16.70 16.63 -5.15
CA VAL A 259 15.69 17.30 -5.98
C VAL A 259 15.34 18.68 -5.40
N GLU A 260 15.14 18.80 -4.09
CA GLU A 260 14.86 20.07 -3.41
C GLU A 260 15.98 21.11 -3.61
N THR A 261 17.23 20.65 -3.66
CA THR A 261 18.42 21.50 -3.89
C THR A 261 18.83 21.61 -5.36
N ASN A 262 18.02 21.12 -6.29
CA ASN A 262 18.26 21.17 -7.74
C ASN A 262 19.61 20.57 -8.18
N VAL A 263 20.01 19.42 -7.61
CA VAL A 263 21.17 18.66 -8.07
C VAL A 263 20.85 18.04 -9.43
N GLN A 264 21.33 18.69 -10.51
CA GLN A 264 20.96 18.35 -11.89
C GLN A 264 21.21 16.87 -12.25
N SER A 265 22.33 16.30 -11.82
CA SER A 265 22.66 14.91 -12.08
C SER A 265 21.65 13.92 -11.46
N SER A 266 21.11 14.23 -10.28
CA SER A 266 20.07 13.42 -9.62
C SER A 266 18.73 13.53 -10.33
N ILE A 267 18.41 14.74 -10.81
CA ILE A 267 17.19 14.99 -11.60
C ILE A 267 17.26 14.25 -12.94
N ASP A 268 18.39 14.33 -13.64
CA ASP A 268 18.61 13.64 -14.93
C ASP A 268 18.55 12.12 -14.77
N ALA A 269 19.12 11.58 -13.69
CA ALA A 269 19.01 10.17 -13.35
C ALA A 269 17.54 9.76 -13.12
N SER A 270 16.77 10.57 -12.41
CA SER A 270 15.33 10.31 -12.17
C SER A 270 14.52 10.33 -13.48
N PHE A 271 14.84 11.24 -14.42
CA PHE A 271 14.25 11.22 -15.75
C PHE A 271 14.62 9.99 -16.55
N SER A 272 15.87 9.48 -16.41
CA SER A 272 16.28 8.24 -17.05
C SER A 272 15.50 7.04 -16.50
N ILE A 273 15.40 6.90 -15.19
CA ILE A 273 14.59 5.86 -14.52
C ILE A 273 13.13 5.94 -14.97
N LYS A 274 12.57 7.15 -15.10
CA LYS A 274 11.21 7.36 -15.59
C LYS A 274 11.04 6.88 -17.05
N ARG A 275 11.99 7.13 -17.94
CA ARG A 275 11.97 6.63 -19.33
C ARG A 275 12.05 5.11 -19.38
N GLU A 276 12.92 4.50 -18.56
CA GLU A 276 13.04 3.04 -18.47
C GLU A 276 11.74 2.37 -18.03
N ALA A 277 10.97 3.00 -17.15
CA ALA A 277 9.66 2.46 -16.76
C ALA A 277 8.70 2.36 -17.96
N VAL A 278 8.72 3.33 -18.88
CA VAL A 278 7.90 3.29 -20.10
C VAL A 278 8.42 2.22 -21.05
N ALA A 279 9.74 2.15 -21.27
CA ALA A 279 10.35 1.18 -22.19
C ALA A 279 10.08 -0.26 -21.72
N MET A 280 10.28 -0.52 -20.42
CA MET A 280 10.02 -1.84 -19.83
C MET A 280 8.54 -2.22 -19.89
N LYS A 281 7.61 -1.28 -19.65
CA LYS A 281 6.16 -1.52 -19.82
C LYS A 281 5.86 -1.96 -21.26
N GLU A 282 6.41 -1.28 -22.25
CA GLU A 282 6.16 -1.61 -23.66
C GLU A 282 6.77 -2.96 -24.05
N ALA A 283 7.98 -3.27 -23.58
CA ALA A 283 8.62 -4.56 -23.80
C ALA A 283 7.78 -5.69 -23.18
N LEU A 284 7.30 -5.51 -21.97
CA LEU A 284 6.45 -6.48 -21.28
C LEU A 284 5.12 -6.72 -22.03
N LEU A 285 4.46 -5.66 -22.47
CA LEU A 285 3.21 -5.78 -23.22
C LEU A 285 3.37 -6.51 -24.58
N LYS A 286 4.54 -6.38 -25.20
CA LYS A 286 4.88 -7.05 -26.47
C LYS A 286 5.41 -8.48 -26.27
N GLY A 287 5.86 -8.84 -25.07
CA GLY A 287 6.57 -10.08 -24.78
C GLY A 287 8.00 -10.08 -25.32
N ASP A 288 8.61 -8.89 -25.38
CA ASP A 288 10.01 -8.73 -25.81
C ASP A 288 10.93 -8.92 -24.60
N PHE A 289 11.24 -10.19 -24.31
CA PHE A 289 12.10 -10.56 -23.18
C PHE A 289 13.57 -10.17 -23.37
N ALA A 290 14.02 -10.01 -24.61
CA ALA A 290 15.36 -9.53 -24.88
C ALA A 290 15.51 -8.05 -24.45
N ALA A 291 14.53 -7.23 -24.76
CA ALA A 291 14.48 -5.83 -24.30
C ALA A 291 14.26 -5.70 -22.79
N LEU A 292 13.58 -6.67 -22.15
CA LEU A 292 13.43 -6.69 -20.68
C LEU A 292 14.72 -7.03 -19.93
N ALA A 293 15.63 -7.75 -20.58
CA ALA A 293 16.91 -8.20 -19.99
C ALA A 293 18.08 -7.23 -20.27
N ALA A 294 17.91 -6.26 -21.17
CA ALA A 294 18.91 -5.25 -21.55
C ALA A 294 18.97 -4.10 -20.55
#